data_d69f819ab4ebc1b4eaedecbc6ffa97d8
#
_entry.id   d69f819ab4ebc1b4eaedecbc6ffa97d8
#
_cell.length_a   1.000
_cell.length_b   1.000
_cell.length_c   1.000
_cell.angle_alpha   90.00
_cell.angle_beta   90.00
_cell.angle_gamma   90.00
#
_symmetry.space_group_name_H-M   'P 1'
#
loop_
_entity.id
_entity.type
_entity.pdbx_description
1 polymer ?
#
loop_
_entity_poly.entity_id
_entity_poly.type
_entity_poly.pdbx_seq_one_letter_code
_entity_poly.pdbx_strand_id
1 'polypeptide(L)'
;MKSIVIMLMSCLVAVTVSAQGIIRRPAATKPKPTATKPKPTVRKPQSRGSSAVRPKPAHPKKADPINSLAEPLRSHLKKLMADMVLVEGGTYMMGDPNGDWDNEYCIEVPHKVTLSSFYICKYEVTEALWTAVMGSNPSRDKLGDNYPVERVNWYDCQDFVEKLSELTGRHFRLPTEGEWEYAARGGKRSRGYRYSGSYALDEIGWHVGNAHYYKREVGTKKPNELGLYDMTGNVSEWCQDKLDTEYYHHSPSINPQGPDRSTYKDNRCFRGGSVCDDDKYDRLKVYTRFSSGMPPEEKSFYIGLRLAMSVN
;
A
#
# COMPACT_ATOMS: atom_id res chain seq x y z
N MET A 1 8.93 -35.77 -26.67
CA MET A 1 9.39 -35.62 -25.28
C MET A 1 10.36 -34.44 -25.24
N LYS A 2 9.91 -33.27 -24.81
CA LYS A 2 10.76 -32.07 -24.64
C LYS A 2 10.85 -31.83 -23.14
N SER A 3 12.04 -32.01 -22.59
CA SER A 3 12.37 -31.78 -21.19
C SER A 3 12.29 -30.30 -20.86
N ILE A 4 11.41 -29.95 -19.92
CA ILE A 4 11.36 -28.59 -19.33
C ILE A 4 12.39 -28.58 -18.19
N VAL A 5 13.46 -27.86 -18.39
CA VAL A 5 14.43 -27.56 -17.34
C VAL A 5 13.86 -26.45 -16.46
N ILE A 6 13.43 -26.79 -15.26
CA ILE A 6 13.03 -25.80 -14.25
C ILE A 6 14.31 -25.34 -13.57
N MET A 7 14.71 -24.11 -13.82
CA MET A 7 15.84 -23.46 -13.16
C MET A 7 15.35 -22.88 -11.82
N LEU A 8 15.51 -23.68 -10.75
CA LEU A 8 15.34 -23.22 -9.37
C LEU A 8 16.60 -22.43 -8.97
N MET A 9 16.51 -21.11 -9.00
CA MET A 9 17.50 -20.24 -8.37
C MET A 9 17.18 -20.11 -6.88
N SER A 10 17.78 -20.99 -6.07
CA SER A 10 17.84 -20.83 -4.61
C SER A 10 19.00 -19.89 -4.30
N CYS A 11 18.73 -18.65 -3.90
CA CYS A 11 19.73 -17.79 -3.28
C CYS A 11 19.95 -18.25 -1.84
N LEU A 12 20.97 -19.11 -1.63
CA LEU A 12 21.54 -19.36 -0.31
C LEU A 12 22.57 -18.27 -0.02
N VAL A 13 22.24 -17.33 0.84
CA VAL A 13 23.22 -16.42 1.43
C VAL A 13 23.61 -17.02 2.79
N ALA A 14 24.83 -17.55 2.88
CA ALA A 14 25.41 -17.97 4.13
C ALA A 14 25.95 -16.73 4.88
N VAL A 15 25.34 -16.40 6.02
CA VAL A 15 25.82 -15.38 6.94
C VAL A 15 26.60 -16.08 8.07
N THR A 16 27.88 -15.79 8.15
CA THR A 16 28.73 -16.20 9.27
C THR A 16 28.52 -15.24 10.44
N VAL A 17 28.07 -15.79 11.57
CA VAL A 17 27.82 -15.04 12.81
C VAL A 17 29.13 -14.98 13.60
N SER A 18 29.58 -13.76 13.96
CA SER A 18 30.56 -13.49 14.97
C SER A 18 29.90 -12.94 16.23
N ALA A 19 30.04 -13.64 17.35
CA ALA A 19 29.48 -13.27 18.63
C ALA A 19 30.39 -12.30 19.39
N GLN A 20 29.89 -11.14 19.81
CA GLN A 20 30.53 -10.33 20.88
C GLN A 20 29.49 -9.51 21.69
N GLY A 21 29.49 -9.74 23.01
CA GLY A 21 29.44 -8.73 24.06
C GLY A 21 28.11 -8.14 24.51
N ILE A 22 27.54 -8.70 25.55
CA ILE A 22 26.38 -8.17 26.32
C ILE A 22 26.83 -6.97 27.18
N ILE A 23 26.21 -5.79 27.00
CA ILE A 23 26.28 -4.67 27.98
C ILE A 23 24.87 -4.38 28.49
N ARG A 24 24.63 -4.59 29.79
CA ARG A 24 23.38 -4.25 30.50
C ARG A 24 23.34 -2.76 30.83
N ARG A 25 22.19 -2.12 30.60
CA ARG A 25 21.87 -0.77 31.09
C ARG A 25 20.87 -0.82 32.25
N PRO A 26 20.96 0.12 33.23
CA PRO A 26 20.13 0.12 34.43
C PRO A 26 18.77 0.79 34.24
N ALA A 27 17.81 0.40 35.09
CA ALA A 27 16.41 0.81 35.12
C ALA A 27 16.21 2.28 35.47
N ALA A 28 15.27 2.94 34.80
CA ALA A 28 14.84 4.31 35.06
C ALA A 28 13.61 4.38 35.99
N THR A 29 13.68 5.29 36.99
CA THR A 29 12.70 5.56 38.04
C THR A 29 11.52 6.41 37.54
N LYS A 30 10.32 6.11 38.07
CA LYS A 30 9.05 6.84 37.80
C LYS A 30 8.99 8.19 38.52
N PRO A 31 8.44 9.28 37.92
CA PRO A 31 8.07 10.49 38.63
C PRO A 31 6.62 10.49 39.14
N LYS A 32 6.43 11.19 40.27
CA LYS A 32 5.21 11.39 41.06
C LYS A 32 4.27 12.46 40.44
N PRO A 33 2.96 12.43 40.69
CA PRO A 33 1.99 13.39 40.11
C PRO A 33 1.90 14.70 40.93
N THR A 34 1.72 15.82 40.23
CA THR A 34 1.51 17.16 40.78
C THR A 34 0.13 17.73 40.42
N ALA A 35 -0.36 18.53 41.34
CA ALA A 35 -1.70 19.00 41.60
C ALA A 35 -2.45 19.84 40.56
N THR A 36 -3.77 19.77 40.69
CA THR A 36 -4.91 20.52 40.12
C THR A 36 -4.83 22.04 40.11
N LYS A 37 -5.35 22.70 39.07
CA LYS A 37 -5.71 24.12 39.01
C LYS A 37 -7.18 24.33 38.57
N PRO A 38 -7.82 25.44 38.98
CA PRO A 38 -9.28 25.59 39.05
C PRO A 38 -9.95 26.08 37.76
N LYS A 39 -11.28 25.85 37.66
CA LYS A 39 -12.20 26.21 36.56
C LYS A 39 -12.32 27.72 36.33
N PRO A 40 -12.49 28.17 35.09
CA PRO A 40 -12.98 29.51 34.77
C PRO A 40 -14.50 29.56 34.62
N THR A 41 -15.05 30.66 35.11
CA THR A 41 -16.47 31.04 35.16
C THR A 41 -17.01 31.38 33.77
N VAL A 42 -18.22 30.87 33.42
CA VAL A 42 -18.97 31.12 32.21
C VAL A 42 -19.64 32.48 32.23
N ARG A 43 -19.36 33.37 31.29
CA ARG A 43 -20.16 34.56 30.99
C ARG A 43 -21.10 34.28 29.79
N LYS A 44 -22.39 34.58 29.98
CA LYS A 44 -23.42 34.51 28.92
C LYS A 44 -23.14 35.54 27.81
N PRO A 45 -23.28 35.19 26.52
CA PRO A 45 -23.26 36.17 25.43
C PRO A 45 -24.63 36.80 25.21
N GLN A 46 -24.62 38.13 25.03
CA GLN A 46 -25.76 38.91 24.57
C GLN A 46 -26.05 38.64 23.07
N SER A 47 -27.31 38.57 22.72
CA SER A 47 -27.84 38.44 21.36
C SER A 47 -27.51 39.70 20.52
N ARG A 48 -26.82 39.53 19.40
CA ARG A 48 -26.72 40.52 18.34
C ARG A 48 -27.46 40.01 17.10
N GLY A 49 -28.23 40.89 16.49
CA GLY A 49 -29.13 40.65 15.41
C GLY A 49 -28.54 40.00 14.14
N SER A 50 -29.31 39.14 13.53
CA SER A 50 -28.99 38.45 12.28
C SER A 50 -29.08 39.40 11.10
N SER A 51 -27.96 39.81 10.54
CA SER A 51 -27.90 40.32 9.16
C SER A 51 -27.80 39.17 8.20
N ALA A 52 -28.80 39.00 7.35
CA ALA A 52 -28.84 37.98 6.31
C ALA A 52 -27.65 38.15 5.35
N VAL A 53 -26.71 37.24 5.40
CA VAL A 53 -25.60 37.16 4.44
C VAL A 53 -26.15 36.58 3.14
N ARG A 54 -26.23 37.40 2.07
CA ARG A 54 -26.49 36.91 0.71
C ARG A 54 -25.48 35.82 0.35
N PRO A 55 -25.90 34.66 -0.18
CA PRO A 55 -24.97 33.64 -0.63
C PRO A 55 -24.12 34.19 -1.78
N LYS A 56 -22.79 34.06 -1.65
CA LYS A 56 -21.84 34.34 -2.72
C LYS A 56 -22.20 33.49 -3.94
N PRO A 57 -22.18 34.04 -5.17
CA PRO A 57 -22.40 33.22 -6.37
C PRO A 57 -21.36 32.11 -6.41
N ALA A 58 -21.82 30.87 -6.61
CA ALA A 58 -20.96 29.72 -6.76
C ALA A 58 -20.06 29.93 -7.99
N HIS A 59 -18.74 29.85 -7.81
CA HIS A 59 -17.81 29.85 -8.93
C HIS A 59 -18.17 28.69 -9.88
N PRO A 60 -18.16 28.92 -11.22
CA PRO A 60 -18.41 27.85 -12.16
C PRO A 60 -17.39 26.72 -11.90
N LYS A 61 -17.88 25.50 -11.65
CA LYS A 61 -17.02 24.32 -11.51
C LYS A 61 -16.23 24.18 -12.81
N LYS A 62 -14.89 24.19 -12.74
CA LYS A 62 -14.04 23.88 -13.89
C LYS A 62 -14.49 22.53 -14.46
N ALA A 63 -14.59 22.43 -15.80
CA ALA A 63 -14.90 21.17 -16.46
C ALA A 63 -13.83 20.13 -16.08
N ASP A 64 -14.26 18.88 -15.84
CA ASP A 64 -13.33 17.78 -15.55
C ASP A 64 -12.47 17.51 -16.80
N PRO A 65 -11.13 17.57 -16.70
CA PRO A 65 -10.23 17.37 -17.83
C PRO A 65 -10.47 16.05 -18.58
N ILE A 66 -10.87 14.98 -17.86
CA ILE A 66 -11.17 13.67 -18.43
C ILE A 66 -12.21 13.76 -19.56
N ASN A 67 -13.17 14.68 -19.45
CA ASN A 67 -14.24 14.80 -20.46
C ASN A 67 -13.77 15.28 -21.83
N SER A 68 -12.61 15.92 -21.92
CA SER A 68 -12.01 16.41 -23.17
C SER A 68 -11.14 15.35 -23.88
N LEU A 69 -10.86 14.24 -23.24
CA LEU A 69 -10.00 13.19 -23.79
C LEU A 69 -10.75 12.34 -24.83
N ALA A 70 -9.99 11.76 -25.76
CA ALA A 70 -10.53 10.82 -26.75
C ALA A 70 -10.77 9.43 -26.14
N GLU A 71 -11.65 8.63 -26.79
CA GLU A 71 -11.78 7.21 -26.48
C GLU A 71 -10.57 6.41 -27.05
N PRO A 72 -10.16 5.29 -26.43
CA PRO A 72 -10.77 4.68 -25.24
C PRO A 72 -10.24 5.24 -23.89
N LEU A 73 -9.24 6.15 -23.91
CA LEU A 73 -8.59 6.68 -22.71
C LEU A 73 -9.62 7.30 -21.74
N ARG A 74 -10.56 8.10 -22.26
CA ARG A 74 -11.62 8.73 -21.45
C ARG A 74 -12.42 7.70 -20.64
N SER A 75 -12.82 6.58 -21.26
CA SER A 75 -13.59 5.53 -20.61
C SER A 75 -12.76 4.83 -19.52
N HIS A 76 -11.48 4.53 -19.76
CA HIS A 76 -10.59 3.95 -18.75
C HIS A 76 -10.40 4.87 -17.55
N LEU A 77 -10.21 6.17 -17.77
CA LEU A 77 -10.03 7.13 -16.68
C LEU A 77 -11.33 7.36 -15.88
N LYS A 78 -12.50 7.38 -16.54
CA LYS A 78 -13.80 7.42 -15.83
C LYS A 78 -14.00 6.19 -14.95
N LYS A 79 -13.67 4.99 -15.47
CA LYS A 79 -13.71 3.75 -14.69
C LYS A 79 -12.75 3.82 -13.50
N LEU A 80 -11.49 4.22 -13.72
CA LEU A 80 -10.53 4.40 -12.64
C LEU A 80 -11.08 5.31 -11.55
N MET A 81 -11.65 6.47 -11.90
CA MET A 81 -12.21 7.39 -10.91
C MET A 81 -13.37 6.80 -10.11
N ALA A 82 -14.17 5.95 -10.72
CA ALA A 82 -15.25 5.23 -10.03
C ALA A 82 -14.72 4.09 -9.12
N ASP A 83 -13.55 3.56 -9.41
CA ASP A 83 -12.89 2.50 -8.64
C ASP A 83 -11.99 3.02 -7.51
N MET A 84 -11.85 4.35 -7.34
CA MET A 84 -11.14 4.94 -6.21
C MET A 84 -12.00 4.89 -4.94
N VAL A 85 -11.51 4.19 -3.92
CA VAL A 85 -12.18 3.99 -2.62
C VAL A 85 -11.60 4.96 -1.60
N LEU A 86 -12.46 5.73 -0.92
CA LEU A 86 -12.05 6.55 0.23
C LEU A 86 -11.77 5.65 1.42
N VAL A 87 -10.54 5.66 1.89
CA VAL A 87 -10.11 5.05 3.15
C VAL A 87 -10.11 6.13 4.23
N GLU A 88 -11.04 6.03 5.17
CA GLU A 88 -11.05 6.96 6.31
C GLU A 88 -9.81 6.77 7.17
N GLY A 89 -9.10 7.86 7.43
CA GLY A 89 -7.92 7.87 8.28
C GLY A 89 -8.20 7.36 9.68
N GLY A 90 -7.19 6.84 10.33
CA GLY A 90 -7.31 6.26 11.67
C GLY A 90 -5.97 5.81 12.21
N THR A 91 -5.99 5.26 13.43
CA THR A 91 -4.82 4.72 14.10
C THR A 91 -4.89 3.20 14.14
N TYR A 92 -3.78 2.53 13.83
CA TYR A 92 -3.68 1.08 13.88
C TYR A 92 -2.28 0.63 14.35
N MET A 93 -2.12 -0.65 14.63
CA MET A 93 -0.83 -1.27 14.86
C MET A 93 -0.33 -1.84 13.54
N MET A 94 0.70 -1.22 12.98
CA MET A 94 1.41 -1.67 11.78
C MET A 94 2.43 -2.74 12.16
N GLY A 95 2.60 -3.78 11.34
CA GLY A 95 3.52 -4.88 11.60
C GLY A 95 2.84 -6.18 12.03
N ASP A 96 3.61 -7.21 12.35
CA ASP A 96 3.10 -8.53 12.79
C ASP A 96 2.69 -8.51 14.26
N PRO A 97 1.40 -8.66 14.61
CA PRO A 97 0.95 -8.67 16.00
C PRO A 97 1.42 -9.90 16.79
N ASN A 98 1.87 -10.95 16.12
CA ASN A 98 2.26 -12.23 16.74
C ASN A 98 3.73 -12.60 16.47
N GLY A 99 4.52 -11.68 15.91
CA GLY A 99 5.93 -11.91 15.58
C GLY A 99 6.80 -12.08 16.83
N ASP A 100 7.94 -12.71 16.67
CA ASP A 100 9.00 -12.75 17.67
C ASP A 100 9.81 -11.45 17.62
N TRP A 101 9.34 -10.46 18.35
CA TRP A 101 9.88 -9.10 18.31
C TRP A 101 11.22 -8.93 19.04
N ASP A 102 11.60 -9.90 19.86
CA ASP A 102 12.92 -9.97 20.50
C ASP A 102 13.98 -10.51 19.51
N ASN A 103 13.53 -11.01 18.35
CA ASN A 103 14.41 -11.48 17.29
C ASN A 103 14.92 -10.28 16.48
N GLU A 104 16.24 -10.08 16.46
CA GLU A 104 16.90 -9.02 15.70
C GLU A 104 16.67 -9.07 14.16
N TYR A 105 16.14 -10.17 13.66
CA TYR A 105 15.78 -10.33 12.24
C TYR A 105 14.32 -10.02 11.93
N CYS A 106 13.50 -9.70 12.95
CA CYS A 106 12.10 -9.34 12.74
C CYS A 106 12.01 -7.89 12.26
N ILE A 107 11.60 -7.69 11.02
CA ILE A 107 11.44 -6.38 10.40
C ILE A 107 10.00 -5.86 10.42
N GLU A 108 9.05 -6.67 10.86
CA GLU A 108 7.63 -6.35 11.01
C GLU A 108 7.26 -5.99 12.47
N VAL A 109 8.14 -5.32 13.19
CA VAL A 109 7.93 -4.93 14.59
C VAL A 109 6.68 -4.08 14.73
N PRO A 110 5.69 -4.48 15.58
CA PRO A 110 4.46 -3.75 15.74
C PRO A 110 4.70 -2.36 16.33
N HIS A 111 4.18 -1.35 15.64
CA HIS A 111 4.25 0.02 16.11
C HIS A 111 2.96 0.77 15.73
N LYS A 112 2.70 1.84 16.47
CA LYS A 112 1.47 2.61 16.30
C LYS A 112 1.61 3.61 15.17
N VAL A 113 0.73 3.52 14.17
CA VAL A 113 0.66 4.44 13.02
C VAL A 113 -0.71 5.09 12.96
N THR A 114 -0.75 6.41 12.74
CA THR A 114 -1.94 7.20 12.48
C THR A 114 -1.88 7.77 11.07
N LEU A 115 -2.89 7.49 10.27
CA LEU A 115 -2.98 7.96 8.88
C LEU A 115 -4.11 8.98 8.72
N SER A 116 -3.88 9.98 7.89
CA SER A 116 -4.94 10.81 7.31
C SER A 116 -5.79 10.00 6.33
N SER A 117 -6.98 10.48 5.99
CA SER A 117 -7.80 9.85 4.94
C SER A 117 -7.09 9.97 3.58
N PHE A 118 -7.23 8.93 2.76
CA PHE A 118 -6.69 8.88 1.39
C PHE A 118 -7.62 8.07 0.49
N TYR A 119 -7.42 8.16 -0.81
CA TYR A 119 -8.06 7.26 -1.77
C TYR A 119 -7.08 6.18 -2.19
N ILE A 120 -7.59 4.95 -2.39
CA ILE A 120 -6.84 3.83 -2.97
C ILE A 120 -7.69 3.16 -4.04
N CYS A 121 -7.09 2.70 -5.12
CA CYS A 121 -7.82 2.01 -6.18
C CYS A 121 -8.29 0.63 -5.69
N LYS A 122 -9.52 0.27 -6.07
CA LYS A 122 -10.14 -1.01 -5.76
C LYS A 122 -9.33 -2.20 -6.27
N TYR A 123 -8.67 -2.04 -7.40
CA TYR A 123 -7.92 -3.06 -8.12
C TYR A 123 -6.48 -2.63 -8.35
N GLU A 124 -5.62 -3.60 -8.65
CA GLU A 124 -4.32 -3.40 -9.28
C GLU A 124 -4.49 -2.66 -10.61
N VAL A 125 -3.49 -1.93 -11.08
CA VAL A 125 -3.51 -1.29 -12.41
C VAL A 125 -3.53 -2.39 -13.47
N THR A 126 -4.54 -2.34 -14.36
CA THR A 126 -4.70 -3.34 -15.41
C THR A 126 -3.86 -3.04 -16.66
N GLU A 127 -3.62 -4.10 -17.46
CA GLU A 127 -2.92 -3.97 -18.75
C GLU A 127 -3.59 -2.95 -19.67
N ALA A 128 -4.94 -2.92 -19.70
CA ALA A 128 -5.69 -1.94 -20.49
C ALA A 128 -5.48 -0.51 -20.03
N LEU A 129 -5.60 -0.25 -18.71
CA LEU A 129 -5.39 1.09 -18.17
C LEU A 129 -3.96 1.56 -18.39
N TRP A 130 -2.98 0.69 -18.12
CA TRP A 130 -1.57 1.01 -18.37
C TRP A 130 -1.33 1.36 -19.85
N THR A 131 -1.83 0.52 -20.77
CA THR A 131 -1.66 0.72 -22.21
C THR A 131 -2.33 2.01 -22.68
N ALA A 132 -3.53 2.31 -22.18
CA ALA A 132 -4.25 3.54 -22.53
C ALA A 132 -3.48 4.81 -22.12
N VAL A 133 -2.76 4.78 -20.99
CA VAL A 133 -1.98 5.91 -20.49
C VAL A 133 -0.57 5.95 -21.11
N MET A 134 0.13 4.81 -21.17
CA MET A 134 1.55 4.75 -21.56
C MET A 134 1.77 4.47 -23.05
N GLY A 135 0.76 3.94 -23.74
CA GLY A 135 0.82 3.62 -25.18
C GLY A 135 1.35 2.22 -25.51
N SER A 136 1.86 1.46 -24.53
CA SER A 136 2.35 0.10 -24.72
C SER A 136 2.19 -0.75 -23.48
N ASN A 137 2.06 -2.08 -23.64
CA ASN A 137 1.95 -3.05 -22.54
C ASN A 137 3.31 -3.71 -22.30
N PRO A 138 3.97 -3.51 -21.13
CA PRO A 138 5.27 -4.08 -20.79
C PRO A 138 5.19 -5.52 -20.29
N SER A 139 3.99 -6.02 -19.97
CA SER A 139 3.79 -7.33 -19.34
C SER A 139 4.44 -8.46 -20.16
N ARG A 140 5.04 -9.44 -19.43
CA ARG A 140 5.60 -10.65 -20.04
C ARG A 140 4.51 -11.46 -20.73
N ASP A 141 3.46 -11.74 -19.97
CA ASP A 141 2.30 -12.48 -20.44
C ASP A 141 1.13 -11.49 -20.63
N LYS A 142 0.86 -11.14 -21.88
CA LYS A 142 -0.24 -10.24 -22.26
C LYS A 142 -1.52 -11.03 -22.34
N LEU A 143 -2.19 -11.18 -21.19
CA LEU A 143 -3.33 -12.09 -21.04
C LEU A 143 -4.68 -11.41 -21.33
N GLY A 144 -4.76 -10.08 -21.26
CA GLY A 144 -5.97 -9.34 -21.57
C GLY A 144 -6.21 -8.10 -20.72
N ASP A 145 -7.22 -7.35 -21.08
CA ASP A 145 -7.51 -6.01 -20.58
C ASP A 145 -7.68 -5.92 -19.06
N ASN A 146 -8.24 -6.96 -18.43
CA ASN A 146 -8.53 -6.99 -17.01
C ASN A 146 -7.44 -7.66 -16.16
N TYR A 147 -6.35 -8.11 -16.77
CA TYR A 147 -5.22 -8.66 -16.02
C TYR A 147 -4.34 -7.53 -15.47
N PRO A 148 -3.71 -7.70 -14.30
CA PRO A 148 -2.82 -6.69 -13.77
C PRO A 148 -1.59 -6.53 -14.66
N VAL A 149 -1.14 -5.30 -14.85
CA VAL A 149 0.15 -5.03 -15.48
C VAL A 149 1.29 -5.51 -14.57
N GLU A 150 2.32 -6.12 -15.15
CA GLU A 150 3.56 -6.52 -14.48
C GLU A 150 4.79 -6.20 -15.34
N ARG A 151 6.00 -6.48 -14.84
CA ARG A 151 7.27 -6.06 -15.46
C ARG A 151 7.39 -4.54 -15.60
N VAL A 152 6.83 -3.85 -14.64
CA VAL A 152 7.02 -2.43 -14.41
C VAL A 152 7.98 -2.24 -13.24
N ASN A 153 9.01 -1.45 -13.40
CA ASN A 153 9.88 -1.07 -12.30
C ASN A 153 9.29 0.13 -11.54
N TRP A 154 9.92 0.53 -10.43
CA TRP A 154 9.41 1.61 -9.62
C TRP A 154 9.40 2.96 -10.36
N TYR A 155 10.38 3.22 -11.22
CA TYR A 155 10.44 4.44 -12.03
C TYR A 155 9.37 4.45 -13.12
N ASP A 156 9.13 3.32 -13.80
CA ASP A 156 8.00 3.21 -14.76
C ASP A 156 6.66 3.54 -14.05
N CYS A 157 6.51 3.15 -12.77
CA CYS A 157 5.31 3.48 -11.99
C CYS A 157 5.24 4.98 -11.65
N GLN A 158 6.37 5.65 -11.38
CA GLN A 158 6.38 7.11 -11.17
C GLN A 158 6.00 7.85 -12.47
N ASP A 159 6.56 7.47 -13.61
CA ASP A 159 6.20 8.05 -14.91
C ASP A 159 4.70 7.85 -15.21
N PHE A 160 4.15 6.67 -14.88
CA PHE A 160 2.73 6.39 -15.04
C PHE A 160 1.85 7.30 -14.18
N VAL A 161 2.15 7.46 -12.89
CA VAL A 161 1.34 8.29 -11.99
C VAL A 161 1.47 9.78 -12.30
N GLU A 162 2.64 10.25 -12.77
CA GLU A 162 2.85 11.62 -13.24
C GLU A 162 1.96 11.90 -14.45
N LYS A 163 2.05 11.08 -15.50
CA LYS A 163 1.24 11.21 -16.71
C LYS A 163 -0.26 11.11 -16.45
N LEU A 164 -0.65 10.20 -15.55
CA LEU A 164 -2.03 10.06 -15.12
C LEU A 164 -2.52 11.32 -14.38
N SER A 165 -1.66 11.92 -13.56
CA SER A 165 -1.96 13.16 -12.83
C SER A 165 -2.16 14.34 -13.78
N GLU A 166 -1.33 14.47 -14.81
CA GLU A 166 -1.48 15.48 -15.87
C GLU A 166 -2.79 15.32 -16.62
N LEU A 167 -3.12 14.09 -17.07
CA LEU A 167 -4.34 13.80 -17.82
C LEU A 167 -5.62 14.07 -17.04
N THR A 168 -5.58 13.87 -15.74
CA THR A 168 -6.78 13.96 -14.89
C THR A 168 -6.89 15.26 -14.09
N GLY A 169 -5.78 16.02 -13.98
CA GLY A 169 -5.69 17.17 -13.09
C GLY A 169 -5.77 16.80 -11.60
N ARG A 170 -5.46 15.55 -11.24
CA ARG A 170 -5.45 15.02 -9.88
C ARG A 170 -4.07 14.50 -9.51
N HIS A 171 -3.76 14.39 -8.20
CA HIS A 171 -2.45 13.94 -7.73
C HIS A 171 -2.48 12.44 -7.42
N PHE A 172 -2.27 11.61 -8.45
CA PHE A 172 -2.05 10.18 -8.29
C PHE A 172 -0.63 9.89 -7.80
N ARG A 173 -0.48 8.82 -7.06
CA ARG A 173 0.80 8.33 -6.54
C ARG A 173 0.72 6.84 -6.22
N LEU A 174 1.84 6.23 -5.89
CA LEU A 174 1.84 4.94 -5.20
C LEU A 174 1.35 5.13 -3.75
N PRO A 175 0.75 4.13 -3.11
CA PRO A 175 0.48 4.17 -1.67
C PRO A 175 1.80 4.17 -0.90
N THR A 176 1.84 4.80 0.28
CA THR A 176 2.90 4.51 1.23
C THR A 176 2.72 3.08 1.77
N GLU A 177 3.80 2.49 2.29
CA GLU A 177 3.73 1.14 2.87
C GLU A 177 2.70 1.07 4.00
N GLY A 178 2.62 2.11 4.85
CA GLY A 178 1.64 2.21 5.91
C GLY A 178 0.20 2.35 5.41
N GLU A 179 -0.04 3.11 4.34
CA GLU A 179 -1.36 3.23 3.70
C GLU A 179 -1.79 1.90 3.08
N TRP A 180 -0.86 1.22 2.41
CA TRP A 180 -1.11 -0.09 1.80
C TRP A 180 -1.55 -1.10 2.85
N GLU A 181 -0.78 -1.25 3.95
CA GLU A 181 -1.09 -2.21 5.02
C GLU A 181 -2.40 -1.87 5.73
N TYR A 182 -2.65 -0.59 6.04
CA TYR A 182 -3.89 -0.14 6.66
C TYR A 182 -5.11 -0.48 5.79
N ALA A 183 -5.02 -0.24 4.49
CA ALA A 183 -6.06 -0.57 3.53
C ALA A 183 -6.26 -2.09 3.39
N ALA A 184 -5.17 -2.88 3.31
CA ALA A 184 -5.22 -4.33 3.26
C ALA A 184 -5.88 -4.96 4.50
N ARG A 185 -5.66 -4.37 5.68
CA ARG A 185 -6.30 -4.78 6.94
C ARG A 185 -7.78 -4.40 7.05
N GLY A 186 -8.34 -3.64 6.10
CA GLY A 186 -9.73 -3.17 6.13
C GLY A 186 -9.93 -1.82 6.82
N GLY A 187 -8.86 -1.05 7.09
CA GLY A 187 -8.92 0.27 7.72
C GLY A 187 -9.67 0.27 9.06
N LYS A 188 -10.58 1.23 9.26
CA LYS A 188 -11.46 1.28 10.45
C LYS A 188 -12.44 0.10 10.56
N ARG A 189 -12.67 -0.64 9.48
CA ARG A 189 -13.57 -1.79 9.43
C ARG A 189 -12.85 -3.12 9.66
N SER A 190 -11.54 -3.07 9.93
CA SER A 190 -10.69 -4.25 10.13
C SER A 190 -11.30 -5.24 11.11
N ARG A 191 -11.29 -6.52 10.75
CA ARG A 191 -11.68 -7.64 11.59
C ARG A 191 -10.49 -8.44 12.11
N GLY A 192 -9.28 -7.95 11.88
CA GLY A 192 -8.05 -8.58 12.33
C GLY A 192 -7.67 -9.84 11.57
N TYR A 193 -8.12 -9.98 10.33
CA TYR A 193 -7.74 -11.12 9.48
C TYR A 193 -6.25 -11.06 9.12
N ARG A 194 -5.63 -12.24 9.00
CA ARG A 194 -4.23 -12.36 8.58
C ARG A 194 -4.02 -12.13 7.09
N TYR A 195 -5.04 -12.37 6.28
CA TYR A 195 -5.10 -12.02 4.85
C TYR A 195 -6.13 -10.92 4.65
N SER A 196 -6.09 -10.25 3.52
CA SER A 196 -6.98 -9.12 3.26
C SER A 196 -8.43 -9.55 3.09
N GLY A 197 -9.20 -9.53 4.18
CA GLY A 197 -10.63 -9.84 4.22
C GLY A 197 -11.00 -11.25 4.68
N SER A 198 -10.05 -12.16 4.96
CA SER A 198 -10.36 -13.53 5.43
C SER A 198 -9.19 -14.19 6.17
N TYR A 199 -9.49 -15.25 6.94
CA TYR A 199 -8.49 -16.26 7.37
C TYR A 199 -8.29 -17.36 6.33
N ALA A 200 -9.19 -17.50 5.34
CA ALA A 200 -9.13 -18.52 4.28
C ALA A 200 -8.52 -17.90 3.02
N LEU A 201 -7.25 -18.21 2.77
CA LEU A 201 -6.46 -17.64 1.66
C LEU A 201 -7.13 -17.84 0.29
N ASP A 202 -7.63 -19.06 0.02
CA ASP A 202 -8.25 -19.41 -1.27
C ASP A 202 -9.49 -18.57 -1.61
N GLU A 203 -10.15 -17.96 -0.61
CA GLU A 203 -11.32 -17.14 -0.85
C GLU A 203 -10.98 -15.76 -1.43
N ILE A 204 -9.81 -15.22 -1.07
CA ILE A 204 -9.46 -13.82 -1.28
C ILE A 204 -8.19 -13.61 -2.12
N GLY A 205 -7.34 -14.63 -2.30
CA GLY A 205 -6.03 -14.50 -2.93
C GLY A 205 -5.77 -15.49 -4.05
N TRP A 206 -5.07 -15.01 -5.08
CA TRP A 206 -4.46 -15.84 -6.11
C TRP A 206 -2.99 -16.07 -5.73
N HIS A 207 -2.62 -17.33 -5.49
CA HIS A 207 -1.29 -17.76 -5.06
C HIS A 207 -0.85 -19.01 -5.80
N VAL A 208 0.36 -19.50 -5.59
CA VAL A 208 0.91 -20.62 -6.35
C VAL A 208 0.04 -21.87 -6.32
N GLY A 209 -0.64 -22.13 -5.18
CA GLY A 209 -1.49 -23.30 -5.00
C GLY A 209 -2.76 -23.31 -5.87
N ASN A 210 -3.29 -22.15 -6.25
CA ASN A 210 -4.53 -22.03 -7.02
C ASN A 210 -4.39 -21.27 -8.34
N ALA A 211 -3.28 -20.54 -8.57
CA ALA A 211 -3.03 -19.77 -9.79
C ALA A 211 -1.96 -20.40 -10.70
N HIS A 212 -1.18 -21.39 -10.20
CA HIS A 212 -0.15 -22.10 -10.97
C HIS A 212 0.85 -21.16 -11.66
N TYR A 213 1.34 -20.13 -10.92
CA TYR A 213 2.29 -19.09 -11.39
C TYR A 213 1.76 -18.13 -12.46
N TYR A 214 0.46 -18.15 -12.78
CA TYR A 214 -0.15 -17.23 -13.75
C TYR A 214 -1.04 -16.22 -13.03
N LYS A 215 -0.77 -14.92 -13.28
CA LYS A 215 -1.66 -13.86 -12.81
C LYS A 215 -3.10 -14.07 -13.32
N ARG A 216 -4.07 -13.55 -12.59
CA ARG A 216 -5.50 -13.68 -12.89
C ARG A 216 -6.12 -12.31 -13.11
N GLU A 217 -7.31 -12.28 -13.73
CA GLU A 217 -8.07 -11.05 -13.85
C GLU A 217 -8.32 -10.45 -12.46
N VAL A 218 -8.19 -9.13 -12.37
CA VAL A 218 -8.42 -8.41 -11.12
C VAL A 218 -9.87 -8.53 -10.65
N GLY A 219 -10.09 -8.58 -9.35
CA GLY A 219 -11.44 -8.58 -8.76
C GLY A 219 -12.20 -9.89 -8.87
N THR A 220 -11.54 -11.01 -9.17
CA THR A 220 -12.20 -12.32 -9.34
C THR A 220 -12.29 -13.15 -8.07
N LYS A 221 -11.64 -12.70 -6.99
CA LYS A 221 -11.79 -13.23 -5.62
C LYS A 221 -12.70 -12.33 -4.78
N LYS A 222 -12.93 -12.66 -3.50
CA LYS A 222 -13.70 -11.80 -2.59
C LYS A 222 -12.89 -10.57 -2.17
N PRO A 223 -13.52 -9.41 -2.01
CA PRO A 223 -12.84 -8.21 -1.50
C PRO A 223 -12.70 -8.24 0.02
N ASN A 224 -11.88 -7.33 0.53
CA ASN A 224 -11.83 -7.05 1.96
C ASN A 224 -12.99 -6.13 2.41
N GLU A 225 -12.98 -5.71 3.69
CA GLU A 225 -14.02 -4.91 4.33
C GLU A 225 -14.22 -3.50 3.72
N LEU A 226 -13.22 -3.01 2.98
CA LEU A 226 -13.28 -1.74 2.23
C LEU A 226 -13.73 -1.93 0.78
N GLY A 227 -13.92 -3.17 0.34
CA GLY A 227 -14.22 -3.48 -1.06
C GLY A 227 -12.99 -3.49 -1.95
N LEU A 228 -11.78 -3.66 -1.40
CA LEU A 228 -10.52 -3.79 -2.13
C LEU A 228 -10.26 -5.25 -2.45
N TYR A 229 -9.84 -5.52 -3.68
CA TYR A 229 -9.56 -6.85 -4.21
C TYR A 229 -8.06 -7.06 -4.36
N ASP A 230 -7.64 -8.31 -4.34
CA ASP A 230 -6.29 -8.76 -4.68
C ASP A 230 -5.16 -8.12 -3.84
N MET A 231 -5.51 -7.59 -2.63
CA MET A 231 -4.52 -7.11 -1.65
C MET A 231 -3.72 -8.28 -1.02
N THR A 232 -4.02 -9.50 -1.39
CA THR A 232 -3.32 -10.74 -1.03
C THR A 232 -3.17 -11.57 -2.30
N GLY A 233 -1.95 -11.77 -2.77
CA GLY A 233 -1.64 -12.56 -3.98
C GLY A 233 -1.81 -11.76 -5.27
N ASN A 234 -2.03 -12.44 -6.37
CA ASN A 234 -2.05 -11.99 -7.76
C ASN A 234 -0.70 -11.40 -8.18
N VAL A 235 -0.50 -10.09 -8.13
CA VAL A 235 0.84 -9.48 -8.27
C VAL A 235 1.19 -8.68 -7.03
N SER A 236 2.45 -8.71 -6.61
CA SER A 236 2.95 -7.82 -5.57
C SER A 236 2.87 -6.36 -6.06
N GLU A 237 2.72 -5.42 -5.15
CA GLU A 237 2.45 -4.03 -5.48
C GLU A 237 3.54 -3.11 -4.94
N TRP A 238 4.15 -2.31 -5.82
CA TRP A 238 5.11 -1.29 -5.43
C TRP A 238 4.50 -0.29 -4.45
N CYS A 239 5.26 0.03 -3.40
CA CYS A 239 4.98 1.15 -2.49
C CYS A 239 5.91 2.34 -2.79
N GLN A 240 5.52 3.53 -2.28
CA GLN A 240 6.33 4.73 -2.41
C GLN A 240 7.65 4.64 -1.64
N ASP A 241 7.63 3.93 -0.53
CA ASP A 241 8.67 3.90 0.49
C ASP A 241 9.94 3.18 0.03
N LYS A 242 11.10 3.70 0.46
CA LYS A 242 12.32 2.91 0.49
C LYS A 242 12.24 1.86 1.59
N LEU A 243 12.97 0.76 1.42
CA LEU A 243 13.09 -0.27 2.45
C LEU A 243 14.23 0.04 3.41
N ASP A 244 13.92 0.08 4.71
CA ASP A 244 14.88 -0.03 5.79
C ASP A 244 14.35 -1.05 6.80
N THR A 245 15.18 -2.03 7.15
CA THR A 245 14.84 -3.11 8.08
C THR A 245 14.59 -2.59 9.50
N GLU A 246 15.26 -1.51 9.88
CA GLU A 246 15.14 -0.89 11.21
C GLU A 246 14.06 0.18 11.28
N TYR A 247 13.41 0.51 10.16
CA TYR A 247 12.50 1.65 10.08
C TYR A 247 11.33 1.56 11.07
N TYR A 248 10.79 0.36 11.30
CA TYR A 248 9.64 0.20 12.20
C TYR A 248 9.97 0.50 13.66
N HIS A 249 11.23 0.43 14.08
CA HIS A 249 11.69 0.81 15.42
C HIS A 249 11.66 2.33 15.66
N HIS A 250 11.72 3.15 14.62
CA HIS A 250 11.83 4.61 14.73
C HIS A 250 10.92 5.38 13.75
N SER A 251 10.01 4.67 13.09
CA SER A 251 9.05 5.27 12.17
C SER A 251 8.24 6.40 12.84
N PRO A 252 7.99 7.52 12.15
CA PRO A 252 7.04 8.52 12.62
C PRO A 252 5.66 7.89 12.84
N SER A 253 5.02 8.24 13.95
CA SER A 253 3.70 7.70 14.27
C SER A 253 2.55 8.34 13.47
N ILE A 254 2.81 9.40 12.69
CA ILE A 254 1.80 10.13 11.91
C ILE A 254 2.23 10.18 10.47
N ASN A 255 1.43 9.60 9.56
CA ASN A 255 1.62 9.57 8.11
C ASN A 255 3.08 9.23 7.71
N PRO A 256 3.65 8.08 8.13
CA PRO A 256 4.99 7.70 7.75
C PRO A 256 5.13 7.64 6.22
N GLN A 257 6.25 8.13 5.69
CA GLN A 257 6.53 8.20 4.25
C GLN A 257 7.72 7.31 3.85
N GLY A 258 8.09 6.38 4.73
CA GLY A 258 9.30 5.59 4.58
C GLY A 258 10.57 6.34 5.02
N PRO A 259 11.70 5.65 5.07
CA PRO A 259 12.99 6.23 5.44
C PRO A 259 13.60 7.03 4.28
N ASP A 260 14.44 8.01 4.61
CA ASP A 260 15.20 8.78 3.62
C ASP A 260 16.26 7.91 2.91
N ARG A 261 16.75 6.88 3.60
CA ARG A 261 17.76 5.95 3.10
C ARG A 261 17.25 4.52 3.22
N SER A 262 17.65 3.67 2.28
CA SER A 262 17.37 2.22 2.34
C SER A 262 18.57 1.48 2.95
N THR A 263 18.31 0.37 3.64
CA THR A 263 19.33 -0.58 4.09
C THR A 263 20.11 -1.19 2.91
N TYR A 264 19.44 -1.42 1.79
CA TYR A 264 20.00 -2.05 0.60
C TYR A 264 19.97 -1.08 -0.58
N LYS A 265 20.97 -0.22 -0.71
CA LYS A 265 21.07 0.81 -1.75
C LYS A 265 19.79 1.66 -1.80
N ASP A 266 19.02 1.67 -2.86
CA ASP A 266 17.77 2.41 -2.97
C ASP A 266 16.55 1.49 -3.10
N ASN A 267 16.65 0.24 -2.59
CA ASN A 267 15.57 -0.71 -2.67
C ASN A 267 14.24 -0.14 -2.13
N ARG A 268 13.17 -0.49 -2.83
CA ARG A 268 11.80 -0.06 -2.52
C ARG A 268 11.01 -1.17 -1.88
N CYS A 269 10.03 -0.79 -1.06
CA CYS A 269 9.04 -1.69 -0.52
C CYS A 269 8.07 -2.13 -1.62
N PHE A 270 7.65 -3.39 -1.55
CA PHE A 270 6.50 -3.92 -2.26
C PHE A 270 5.74 -4.87 -1.33
N ARG A 271 4.45 -5.04 -1.56
CA ARG A 271 3.55 -5.70 -0.60
C ARG A 271 2.58 -6.65 -1.31
N GLY A 272 1.91 -7.50 -0.52
CA GLY A 272 0.79 -8.34 -0.94
C GLY A 272 1.14 -9.77 -1.30
N GLY A 273 2.39 -10.05 -1.66
CA GLY A 273 2.74 -11.33 -2.29
C GLY A 273 2.13 -11.48 -3.68
N SER A 274 2.30 -12.64 -4.30
CA SER A 274 1.93 -12.84 -5.69
C SER A 274 1.50 -14.29 -5.98
N VAL A 275 1.16 -14.58 -7.23
CA VAL A 275 0.92 -15.94 -7.74
C VAL A 275 2.14 -16.87 -7.64
N CYS A 276 3.30 -16.35 -7.30
CA CYS A 276 4.53 -17.12 -7.09
C CYS A 276 4.75 -17.54 -5.63
N ASP A 277 3.96 -16.98 -4.71
CA ASP A 277 4.11 -17.18 -3.29
C ASP A 277 3.13 -18.23 -2.76
N ASP A 278 3.51 -18.89 -1.66
CA ASP A 278 2.63 -19.79 -0.91
C ASP A 278 2.49 -19.31 0.55
N ASP A 279 1.57 -19.92 1.29
CA ASP A 279 1.34 -19.60 2.70
C ASP A 279 2.46 -20.13 3.63
N LYS A 280 3.29 -21.04 3.14
CA LYS A 280 4.32 -21.69 3.94
C LYS A 280 5.40 -20.72 4.47
N TYR A 281 5.64 -19.65 3.71
CA TYR A 281 6.65 -18.65 4.06
C TYR A 281 6.04 -17.31 4.50
N ASP A 282 4.76 -17.33 4.86
CA ASP A 282 4.02 -16.16 5.38
C ASP A 282 3.97 -14.93 4.44
N ARG A 283 4.36 -15.07 3.17
CA ARG A 283 4.52 -13.97 2.21
C ARG A 283 3.22 -13.31 1.79
N LEU A 284 2.08 -13.94 2.06
CA LEU A 284 0.74 -13.50 1.64
C LEU A 284 -0.06 -12.79 2.76
N LYS A 285 0.51 -12.69 3.97
CA LYS A 285 -0.15 -12.01 5.08
C LYS A 285 -0.10 -10.49 4.91
N VAL A 286 -1.12 -9.79 5.41
CA VAL A 286 -1.26 -8.33 5.24
C VAL A 286 -0.12 -7.52 5.84
N TYR A 287 0.61 -8.05 6.80
CA TYR A 287 1.71 -7.40 7.49
C TYR A 287 3.10 -7.77 6.96
N THR A 288 3.20 -8.77 6.10
CA THR A 288 4.51 -9.24 5.63
C THR A 288 5.25 -8.19 4.83
N ARG A 289 6.51 -7.99 5.20
CA ARG A 289 7.51 -7.20 4.47
C ARG A 289 8.52 -8.12 3.81
N PHE A 290 8.93 -7.78 2.62
CA PHE A 290 10.03 -8.49 1.95
C PHE A 290 11.35 -7.87 2.38
N SER A 291 12.12 -8.57 3.22
CA SER A 291 13.28 -8.05 3.96
C SER A 291 14.39 -7.44 3.11
N SER A 292 14.51 -7.83 1.85
CA SER A 292 15.45 -7.21 0.91
C SER A 292 14.88 -6.05 0.12
N GLY A 293 13.53 -5.92 0.06
CA GLY A 293 12.88 -5.08 -0.93
C GLY A 293 13.30 -5.45 -2.36
N MET A 294 13.20 -4.51 -3.28
CA MET A 294 13.67 -4.70 -4.65
C MET A 294 14.30 -3.41 -5.19
N PRO A 295 15.41 -3.51 -5.97
CA PRO A 295 15.98 -2.38 -6.67
C PRO A 295 14.93 -1.65 -7.50
N PRO A 296 14.88 -0.30 -7.48
CA PRO A 296 13.84 0.46 -8.17
C PRO A 296 13.86 0.30 -9.69
N GLU A 297 14.96 -0.15 -10.28
CA GLU A 297 15.12 -0.45 -11.71
C GLU A 297 14.70 -1.87 -12.11
N GLU A 298 14.44 -2.76 -11.14
CA GLU A 298 14.16 -4.17 -11.40
C GLU A 298 12.73 -4.36 -11.97
N LYS A 299 12.60 -5.21 -12.98
CA LYS A 299 11.33 -5.54 -13.66
C LYS A 299 10.98 -7.00 -13.45
N SER A 300 10.15 -7.26 -12.48
CA SER A 300 9.70 -8.62 -12.17
C SER A 300 8.32 -8.92 -12.75
N PHE A 301 8.12 -10.17 -13.22
CA PHE A 301 6.86 -10.64 -13.77
C PHE A 301 5.77 -10.92 -12.71
N TYR A 302 6.10 -10.74 -11.44
CA TYR A 302 5.17 -10.88 -10.32
C TYR A 302 4.97 -9.57 -9.54
N ILE A 303 5.45 -8.44 -10.05
CA ILE A 303 5.26 -7.13 -9.42
C ILE A 303 4.59 -6.15 -10.38
N GLY A 304 3.50 -5.57 -9.92
CA GLY A 304 2.74 -4.50 -10.53
C GLY A 304 2.59 -3.31 -9.59
N LEU A 305 1.45 -2.62 -9.66
CA LEU A 305 1.18 -1.45 -8.82
C LEU A 305 -0.32 -1.28 -8.56
N ARG A 306 -0.63 -0.56 -7.49
CA ARG A 306 -1.95 -0.01 -7.17
C ARG A 306 -1.85 1.50 -6.98
N LEU A 307 -2.90 2.23 -7.30
CA LEU A 307 -2.93 3.69 -7.23
C LEU A 307 -3.49 4.18 -5.91
N ALA A 308 -2.92 5.27 -5.42
CA ALA A 308 -3.45 6.07 -4.32
C ALA A 308 -3.58 7.54 -4.72
N MET A 309 -4.39 8.32 -3.98
CA MET A 309 -4.47 9.77 -4.03
C MET A 309 -4.66 10.33 -2.63
N SER A 310 -4.13 11.51 -2.37
CA SER A 310 -4.43 12.25 -1.14
C SER A 310 -5.84 12.86 -1.20
N VAL A 311 -6.50 12.99 -0.05
CA VAL A 311 -7.73 13.78 0.06
C VAL A 311 -7.32 15.25 0.11
N ASN A 312 -7.81 16.06 -0.84
CA ASN A 312 -7.58 17.52 -0.88
C ASN A 312 -8.44 18.24 0.16
#